data_b1905204e4382023e1a85a85f0d6bccd
#
_entry.id   b1905204e4382023e1a85a85f0d6bccd
#
_cell.length_a   1.000
_cell.length_b   1.000
_cell.length_c   1.000
_cell.angle_alpha   90.00
_cell.angle_beta   90.00
_cell.angle_gamma   90.00
#
_symmetry.space_group_name_H-M   'P 1'
#
loop_
_entity.id
_entity.type
_entity.pdbx_description
1 polymer ?
#
loop_
_entity_poly.entity_id
_entity_poly.type
_entity_poly.pdbx_seq_one_letter_code
_entity_poly.pdbx_strand_id
1 'polypeptide(L)'
;MFYNLSVLIKINFYILMNTHKYSKVLLIISFFFSFITQSFGQSKFKVTLDAGHGDHDYGAVYHGHIEKNIALAVVLKVGKLLEKNSSIDVIYTRKGDQFIDLVERANIANRADADIFVSIHCNANANNAADGCETYVMGMSKNASNLEAAKRENSVVTLEKDYKQKYEGFDPKSPESFAGMIMAQELYLDQSIALAGKVQGKFIEIGKKSRGVKQAPYMVLHKAYMPRVLIEMGFISNQAEGSKLDSEEGQQEIAESIANAIISYKKEYFGASDNDNAIKPSQQIEPVKIVDSVPKKVTVKAPDVKKPEPKPEVKSEPKPEETSSVVSSFKVQLLASGKKLELIPSNFNGLSNISLSSEGNLYKYMYGETTNYNEAKRLLSEAKSKGYSSAFLIAFKNGKKVSIQDALKQ
;
A
#
# COMPACT_ATOMS: atom_id res chain seq x y z
N MET A 1 32.42 -3.34 81.15
CA MET A 1 31.24 -3.50 80.26
C MET A 1 30.91 -2.24 79.44
N PHE A 2 31.80 -1.30 79.30
CA PHE A 2 31.53 -0.01 78.59
C PHE A 2 32.29 0.18 77.28
N TYR A 3 33.13 -0.78 76.89
CA TYR A 3 33.89 -0.68 75.61
C TYR A 3 33.14 -1.07 74.35
N ASN A 4 32.02 -1.80 74.45
CA ASN A 4 31.29 -2.29 73.28
C ASN A 4 30.27 -1.28 72.72
N LEU A 5 29.79 -0.32 73.47
CA LEU A 5 28.74 0.61 73.03
C LEU A 5 29.30 1.68 72.10
N SER A 6 30.52 2.17 72.35
CA SER A 6 31.15 3.18 71.47
C SER A 6 31.56 2.65 70.11
N VAL A 7 31.89 1.35 70.01
CA VAL A 7 32.22 0.68 68.77
C VAL A 7 30.98 0.46 67.96
N LEU A 8 29.86 0.02 68.56
CA LEU A 8 28.56 -0.15 67.93
C LEU A 8 27.98 1.17 67.38
N ILE A 9 28.13 2.28 68.14
CA ILE A 9 27.67 3.59 67.66
C ILE A 9 28.55 4.07 66.50
N LYS A 10 29.86 3.85 66.50
CA LYS A 10 30.69 4.18 65.32
C LYS A 10 30.44 3.36 64.14
N ILE A 11 30.12 2.07 64.25
CA ILE A 11 29.72 1.19 63.10
C ILE A 11 28.40 1.61 62.56
N ASN A 12 27.39 1.89 63.40
CA ASN A 12 26.10 2.37 62.94
C ASN A 12 26.18 3.75 62.24
N PHE A 13 27.03 4.66 62.77
CA PHE A 13 27.25 5.96 62.14
C PHE A 13 27.98 5.84 60.80
N TYR A 14 28.93 4.91 60.69
CA TYR A 14 29.63 4.63 59.43
C TYR A 14 28.73 3.99 58.38
N ILE A 15 27.84 3.07 58.81
CA ILE A 15 26.83 2.46 57.92
C ILE A 15 25.82 3.52 57.48
N LEU A 16 25.35 4.40 58.39
CA LEU A 16 24.38 5.47 58.04
C LEU A 16 24.99 6.52 57.09
N MET A 17 26.25 6.90 57.28
CA MET A 17 26.95 7.80 56.38
C MET A 17 27.19 7.17 55.00
N ASN A 18 27.52 5.88 54.92
CA ASN A 18 27.69 5.18 53.65
C ASN A 18 26.36 4.96 52.95
N THR A 19 25.27 4.63 53.64
CA THR A 19 23.95 4.51 52.99
C THR A 19 23.49 5.83 52.37
N HIS A 20 23.82 6.98 53.02
CA HIS A 20 23.51 8.29 52.46
C HIS A 20 24.33 8.60 51.19
N LYS A 21 25.58 8.15 51.13
CA LYS A 21 26.45 8.30 49.97
C LYS A 21 25.98 7.42 48.79
N TYR A 22 25.61 6.17 49.07
CA TYR A 22 25.07 5.24 48.05
C TYR A 22 23.65 5.63 47.61
N SER A 23 22.82 6.17 48.51
CA SER A 23 21.49 6.69 48.15
C SER A 23 21.58 7.85 47.14
N LYS A 24 22.54 8.78 47.31
CA LYS A 24 22.78 9.85 46.32
C LYS A 24 23.27 9.32 44.98
N VAL A 25 24.15 8.31 45.00
CA VAL A 25 24.63 7.66 43.76
C VAL A 25 23.50 6.88 43.08
N LEU A 26 22.66 6.16 43.82
CA LEU A 26 21.49 5.46 43.28
C LEU A 26 20.46 6.43 42.71
N LEU A 27 20.22 7.57 43.34
CA LEU A 27 19.35 8.63 42.82
C LEU A 27 19.90 9.25 41.51
N ILE A 28 21.21 9.47 41.43
CA ILE A 28 21.85 9.96 40.21
C ILE A 28 21.75 8.91 39.08
N ILE A 29 22.01 7.64 39.39
CA ILE A 29 21.88 6.54 38.42
C ILE A 29 20.41 6.38 37.99
N SER A 30 19.45 6.46 38.92
CA SER A 30 18.01 6.42 38.58
C SER A 30 17.58 7.61 37.74
N PHE A 31 18.12 8.80 38.01
CA PHE A 31 17.87 10.00 37.22
C PHE A 31 18.47 9.89 35.81
N PHE A 32 19.70 9.36 35.68
CA PHE A 32 20.30 9.07 34.37
C PHE A 32 19.56 7.96 33.65
N PHE A 33 19.08 6.91 34.33
CA PHE A 33 18.27 5.84 33.73
C PHE A 33 16.90 6.35 33.23
N SER A 34 16.32 7.36 33.89
CA SER A 34 15.07 8.00 33.46
C SER A 34 15.22 8.83 32.15
N PHE A 35 16.46 9.28 31.85
CA PHE A 35 16.75 9.96 30.57
C PHE A 35 17.10 9.01 29.44
N ILE A 36 17.32 7.71 29.70
CA ILE A 36 17.64 6.70 28.67
C ILE A 36 16.35 6.08 28.07
N THR A 37 15.17 6.38 28.59
CA THR A 37 13.94 6.16 27.85
C THR A 37 13.88 7.17 26.71
N GLN A 38 14.84 7.11 25.79
CA GLN A 38 14.65 7.67 24.47
C GLN A 38 13.41 6.97 23.92
N SER A 39 12.33 7.70 23.91
CA SER A 39 11.18 7.38 23.11
C SER A 39 11.72 7.15 21.69
N PHE A 40 11.91 5.89 21.31
CA PHE A 40 12.06 5.55 19.90
C PHE A 40 10.77 6.04 19.26
N GLY A 41 10.80 7.24 18.71
CA GLY A 41 9.70 7.79 17.96
C GLY A 41 9.35 6.74 16.90
N GLN A 42 8.15 6.17 17.01
CA GLN A 42 7.65 5.20 16.06
C GLN A 42 7.77 5.87 14.68
N SER A 43 8.55 5.28 13.77
CA SER A 43 8.72 5.84 12.43
C SER A 43 7.35 6.02 11.81
N LYS A 44 7.06 7.23 11.33
CA LYS A 44 5.78 7.52 10.71
C LYS A 44 5.61 6.68 9.44
N PHE A 45 4.38 6.26 9.20
CA PHE A 45 3.99 5.64 7.95
C PHE A 45 3.99 6.68 6.84
N LYS A 46 4.84 6.51 5.84
CA LYS A 46 5.05 7.46 4.75
C LYS A 46 4.22 7.09 3.53
N VAL A 47 3.37 8.01 3.12
CA VAL A 47 2.48 7.86 1.96
C VAL A 47 2.88 8.87 0.89
N THR A 48 3.27 8.40 -0.29
CA THR A 48 3.37 9.29 -1.45
C THR A 48 2.05 9.32 -2.20
N LEU A 49 1.49 10.52 -2.30
CA LEU A 49 0.31 10.83 -3.10
C LEU A 49 0.76 11.48 -4.42
N ASP A 50 0.37 10.86 -5.52
CA ASP A 50 0.66 11.33 -6.86
C ASP A 50 -0.62 11.81 -7.55
N ALA A 51 -0.66 13.09 -7.90
CA ALA A 51 -1.70 13.65 -8.74
C ALA A 51 -1.33 13.46 -10.20
N GLY A 52 -2.10 12.67 -10.94
CA GLY A 52 -1.87 12.44 -12.36
C GLY A 52 -1.77 13.74 -13.15
N HIS A 53 -0.99 13.72 -14.24
CA HIS A 53 -0.85 14.84 -15.18
C HIS A 53 -0.28 16.14 -14.57
N GLY A 54 -0.50 17.28 -15.22
CA GLY A 54 -0.09 18.61 -14.74
C GLY A 54 0.51 19.49 -15.83
N ASP A 55 0.39 20.80 -15.69
CA ASP A 55 0.84 21.85 -16.64
C ASP A 55 0.31 21.57 -18.07
N HIS A 56 1.18 21.32 -19.05
CA HIS A 56 0.83 21.04 -20.44
C HIS A 56 0.26 19.64 -20.69
N ASP A 57 0.35 18.73 -19.73
CA ASP A 57 -0.36 17.46 -19.74
C ASP A 57 -1.70 17.61 -19.02
N TYR A 58 -2.76 17.76 -19.82
CA TYR A 58 -4.13 17.95 -19.30
C TYR A 58 -4.78 16.65 -18.82
N GLY A 59 -4.25 15.48 -19.24
CA GLY A 59 -4.96 14.23 -19.10
C GLY A 59 -6.21 14.19 -19.99
N ALA A 60 -7.22 13.45 -19.56
CA ALA A 60 -8.51 13.41 -20.26
C ALA A 60 -9.28 14.72 -20.09
N VAL A 61 -9.88 15.20 -21.20
CA VAL A 61 -10.71 16.42 -21.22
C VAL A 61 -12.05 16.07 -21.87
N TYR A 62 -13.12 16.14 -21.08
CA TYR A 62 -14.48 15.84 -21.52
C TYR A 62 -15.49 16.77 -20.86
N HIS A 63 -16.47 17.24 -21.62
CA HIS A 63 -17.60 18.06 -21.11
C HIS A 63 -17.18 19.29 -20.30
N GLY A 64 -15.99 19.85 -20.55
CA GLY A 64 -15.41 20.98 -19.79
C GLY A 64 -14.63 20.56 -18.53
N HIS A 65 -14.68 19.28 -18.15
CA HIS A 65 -13.89 18.75 -17.05
C HIS A 65 -12.47 18.40 -17.50
N ILE A 66 -11.47 18.66 -16.66
CA ILE A 66 -10.05 18.46 -16.96
C ILE A 66 -9.46 17.57 -15.87
N GLU A 67 -8.93 16.42 -16.26
CA GLU A 67 -8.44 15.40 -15.35
C GLU A 67 -7.34 15.91 -14.40
N LYS A 68 -6.33 16.64 -14.88
CA LYS A 68 -5.23 17.15 -14.05
C LYS A 68 -5.71 18.00 -12.87
N ASN A 69 -6.83 18.74 -13.04
CA ASN A 69 -7.40 19.58 -12.01
C ASN A 69 -8.14 18.75 -10.95
N ILE A 70 -8.94 17.80 -11.40
CA ILE A 70 -9.69 16.87 -10.53
C ILE A 70 -8.72 16.01 -9.72
N ALA A 71 -7.72 15.42 -10.37
CA ALA A 71 -6.69 14.61 -9.70
C ALA A 71 -5.95 15.40 -8.62
N LEU A 72 -5.54 16.64 -8.92
CA LEU A 72 -4.89 17.52 -7.94
C LEU A 72 -5.80 17.85 -6.77
N ALA A 73 -7.05 18.23 -7.04
CA ALA A 73 -8.00 18.59 -6.00
C ALA A 73 -8.25 17.42 -5.03
N VAL A 74 -8.44 16.22 -5.56
CA VAL A 74 -8.63 15.02 -4.73
C VAL A 74 -7.37 14.67 -3.94
N VAL A 75 -6.19 14.69 -4.57
CA VAL A 75 -4.90 14.42 -3.89
C VAL A 75 -4.70 15.37 -2.71
N LEU A 76 -4.95 16.66 -2.88
CA LEU A 76 -4.79 17.64 -1.80
C LEU A 76 -5.79 17.40 -0.66
N LYS A 77 -7.03 17.00 -0.97
CA LYS A 77 -8.02 16.62 0.05
C LYS A 77 -7.62 15.35 0.79
N VAL A 78 -7.18 14.30 0.08
CA VAL A 78 -6.65 13.05 0.70
C VAL A 78 -5.49 13.37 1.64
N GLY A 79 -4.53 14.15 1.17
CA GLY A 79 -3.38 14.53 1.98
C GLY A 79 -3.76 15.29 3.23
N LYS A 80 -4.62 16.31 3.11
CA LYS A 80 -5.15 17.07 4.26
C LYS A 80 -5.88 16.19 5.29
N LEU A 81 -6.55 15.13 4.83
CA LEU A 81 -7.20 14.16 5.72
C LEU A 81 -6.17 13.27 6.44
N LEU A 82 -5.16 12.78 5.73
CA LEU A 82 -4.11 11.93 6.29
C LEU A 82 -3.18 12.69 7.23
N GLU A 83 -2.85 13.96 6.93
CA GLU A 83 -2.01 14.83 7.76
C GLU A 83 -2.59 15.09 9.16
N LYS A 84 -3.90 14.87 9.37
CA LYS A 84 -4.52 14.92 10.70
C LYS A 84 -4.08 13.76 11.60
N ASN A 85 -3.53 12.69 11.01
CA ASN A 85 -3.01 11.55 11.72
C ASN A 85 -1.50 11.72 11.94
N SER A 86 -1.07 11.99 13.18
CA SER A 86 0.33 12.25 13.53
C SER A 86 1.28 11.07 13.25
N SER A 87 0.75 9.86 13.05
CA SER A 87 1.52 8.66 12.69
C SER A 87 1.71 8.48 11.18
N ILE A 88 1.17 9.39 10.37
CA ILE A 88 1.31 9.38 8.90
C ILE A 88 2.11 10.61 8.47
N ASP A 89 3.00 10.40 7.50
CA ASP A 89 3.74 11.45 6.81
C ASP A 89 3.37 11.43 5.33
N VAL A 90 2.95 12.58 4.78
CA VAL A 90 2.43 12.67 3.41
C VAL A 90 3.44 13.37 2.51
N ILE A 91 3.84 12.68 1.48
CA ILE A 91 4.70 13.17 0.41
C ILE A 91 3.83 13.38 -0.83
N TYR A 92 4.00 14.49 -1.52
CA TYR A 92 3.28 14.80 -2.74
C TYR A 92 4.25 14.85 -3.92
N THR A 93 3.85 14.29 -5.06
CA THR A 93 4.62 14.50 -6.30
C THR A 93 4.46 15.91 -6.81
N ARG A 94 3.26 16.49 -6.69
CA ARG A 94 2.96 17.91 -6.96
C ARG A 94 1.87 18.45 -6.02
N LYS A 95 1.94 19.74 -5.73
CA LYS A 95 0.91 20.49 -4.97
C LYS A 95 0.29 21.62 -5.78
N GLY A 96 0.68 21.77 -7.03
CA GLY A 96 0.22 22.80 -7.96
C GLY A 96 0.10 22.23 -9.36
N ASP A 97 -0.21 23.09 -10.33
CA ASP A 97 -0.28 22.74 -11.74
C ASP A 97 1.13 22.70 -12.36
N GLN A 98 1.85 21.62 -12.12
CA GLN A 98 3.23 21.39 -12.53
C GLN A 98 3.31 20.07 -13.27
N PHE A 99 4.07 20.00 -14.35
CA PHE A 99 4.42 18.76 -15.04
C PHE A 99 5.57 18.07 -14.29
N ILE A 100 5.36 16.80 -13.96
CA ILE A 100 6.38 15.94 -13.34
C ILE A 100 6.50 14.69 -14.20
N ASP A 101 7.70 14.41 -14.67
CA ASP A 101 8.01 13.21 -15.46
C ASP A 101 7.55 11.94 -14.75
N LEU A 102 7.06 10.94 -15.48
CA LEU A 102 6.49 9.73 -14.85
C LEU A 102 7.50 9.00 -13.96
N VAL A 103 8.77 8.89 -14.43
CA VAL A 103 9.82 8.26 -13.62
C VAL A 103 10.18 9.09 -12.39
N GLU A 104 10.08 10.41 -12.47
CA GLU A 104 10.41 11.29 -11.34
C GLU A 104 9.37 11.20 -10.23
N ARG A 105 8.09 10.95 -10.53
CA ARG A 105 7.05 10.67 -9.54
C ARG A 105 7.42 9.47 -8.66
N ALA A 106 7.86 8.37 -9.28
CA ALA A 106 8.38 7.20 -8.56
C ALA A 106 9.66 7.53 -7.77
N ASN A 107 10.58 8.32 -8.35
CA ASN A 107 11.82 8.72 -7.68
C ASN A 107 11.58 9.59 -6.44
N ILE A 108 10.56 10.47 -6.46
CA ILE A 108 10.15 11.25 -5.28
C ILE A 108 9.78 10.29 -4.14
N ALA A 109 8.95 9.27 -4.42
CA ALA A 109 8.58 8.27 -3.43
C ALA A 109 9.78 7.46 -2.92
N ASN A 110 10.65 7.03 -3.83
CA ASN A 110 11.85 6.25 -3.48
C ASN A 110 12.83 7.06 -2.61
N ARG A 111 13.08 8.34 -2.94
CA ARG A 111 13.96 9.22 -2.14
C ARG A 111 13.38 9.53 -0.77
N ALA A 112 12.07 9.60 -0.66
CA ALA A 112 11.38 9.79 0.62
C ALA A 112 11.34 8.51 1.46
N ASP A 113 11.72 7.37 0.88
CA ASP A 113 11.59 6.05 1.49
C ASP A 113 10.14 5.81 1.94
N ALA A 114 9.22 5.98 0.98
CA ALA A 114 7.80 5.87 1.23
C ALA A 114 7.35 4.42 1.42
N ASP A 115 6.40 4.21 2.31
CA ASP A 115 5.84 2.88 2.58
C ASP A 115 4.81 2.46 1.52
N ILE A 116 4.12 3.42 0.90
CA ILE A 116 3.21 3.20 -0.23
C ILE A 116 3.25 4.38 -1.22
N PHE A 117 2.92 4.06 -2.48
CA PHE A 117 2.73 5.03 -3.57
C PHE A 117 1.31 4.92 -4.11
N VAL A 118 0.58 6.04 -4.14
CA VAL A 118 -0.81 6.11 -4.58
C VAL A 118 -0.95 7.19 -5.66
N SER A 119 -1.10 6.77 -6.91
CA SER A 119 -1.38 7.65 -8.05
C SER A 119 -2.89 7.75 -8.26
N ILE A 120 -3.40 8.95 -8.53
CA ILE A 120 -4.83 9.27 -8.59
C ILE A 120 -5.15 9.92 -9.93
N HIS A 121 -6.08 9.31 -10.67
CA HIS A 121 -6.47 9.60 -12.05
C HIS A 121 -7.99 9.54 -12.25
N CYS A 122 -8.44 10.05 -13.40
CA CYS A 122 -9.80 9.86 -13.91
C CYS A 122 -9.77 9.06 -15.20
N ASN A 123 -10.50 7.97 -15.25
CA ASN A 123 -10.59 7.14 -16.44
C ASN A 123 -11.35 7.87 -17.58
N ALA A 124 -11.08 7.46 -18.81
CA ALA A 124 -11.83 7.89 -19.97
C ALA A 124 -12.06 6.73 -20.95
N ASN A 125 -13.16 6.75 -21.65
CA ASN A 125 -13.49 5.76 -22.65
C ASN A 125 -14.23 6.41 -23.85
N ALA A 126 -13.99 5.91 -25.06
CA ALA A 126 -14.72 6.34 -26.24
C ALA A 126 -16.25 6.08 -26.13
N ASN A 127 -16.64 5.04 -25.38
CA ASN A 127 -18.03 4.82 -24.99
C ASN A 127 -18.33 5.66 -23.74
N ASN A 128 -19.02 6.77 -23.94
CA ASN A 128 -19.42 7.70 -22.86
C ASN A 128 -20.43 7.09 -21.87
N ALA A 129 -20.97 5.90 -22.12
CA ALA A 129 -21.78 5.15 -21.16
C ALA A 129 -20.92 4.35 -20.15
N ALA A 130 -19.60 4.26 -20.35
CA ALA A 130 -18.72 3.62 -19.40
C ALA A 130 -18.72 4.39 -18.08
N ASP A 131 -18.84 3.68 -16.95
CA ASP A 131 -18.92 4.23 -15.60
C ASP A 131 -18.25 3.33 -14.58
N GLY A 132 -17.99 3.88 -13.41
CA GLY A 132 -17.44 3.16 -12.24
C GLY A 132 -15.93 3.36 -12.05
N CYS A 133 -15.44 2.87 -10.93
CA CYS A 133 -14.05 3.06 -10.50
C CYS A 133 -13.23 1.77 -10.64
N GLU A 134 -11.94 1.93 -10.89
CA GLU A 134 -10.97 0.84 -11.04
C GLU A 134 -9.73 1.14 -10.20
N THR A 135 -9.01 0.12 -9.73
CA THR A 135 -7.70 0.32 -9.13
C THR A 135 -6.71 -0.63 -9.74
N TYR A 136 -5.65 -0.07 -10.30
CA TYR A 136 -4.63 -0.82 -11.01
C TYR A 136 -3.41 -1.05 -10.12
N VAL A 137 -2.86 -2.25 -10.23
CA VAL A 137 -1.53 -2.60 -9.74
C VAL A 137 -0.62 -2.91 -10.92
N MET A 138 0.69 -2.78 -10.72
CA MET A 138 1.66 -3.09 -11.75
C MET A 138 1.61 -4.59 -12.09
N GLY A 139 1.57 -4.93 -13.37
CA GLY A 139 1.60 -6.32 -13.81
C GLY A 139 1.17 -6.51 -15.26
N MET A 140 1.24 -7.79 -15.72
CA MET A 140 0.75 -8.16 -17.04
C MET A 140 -0.77 -8.17 -17.08
N SER A 141 -1.32 -7.60 -18.14
CA SER A 141 -2.75 -7.78 -18.46
C SER A 141 -2.91 -8.50 -19.79
N LYS A 142 -3.71 -9.56 -19.79
CA LYS A 142 -4.23 -10.18 -21.02
C LYS A 142 -5.48 -9.48 -21.52
N ASN A 143 -6.03 -8.55 -20.76
CA ASN A 143 -7.24 -7.81 -21.13
C ASN A 143 -6.87 -6.59 -21.97
N ALA A 144 -7.37 -6.53 -23.19
CA ALA A 144 -7.09 -5.45 -24.13
C ALA A 144 -7.48 -4.06 -23.58
N SER A 145 -8.60 -3.94 -22.86
CA SER A 145 -9.03 -2.66 -22.29
C SER A 145 -8.09 -2.14 -21.21
N ASN A 146 -7.50 -3.02 -20.41
CA ASN A 146 -6.51 -2.62 -19.39
C ASN A 146 -5.21 -2.17 -20.05
N LEU A 147 -4.81 -2.84 -21.14
CA LEU A 147 -3.61 -2.46 -21.88
C LEU A 147 -3.81 -1.12 -22.59
N GLU A 148 -4.99 -0.87 -23.16
CA GLU A 148 -5.30 0.42 -23.77
C GLU A 148 -5.34 1.57 -22.76
N ALA A 149 -5.85 1.35 -21.55
CA ALA A 149 -5.77 2.32 -20.47
C ALA A 149 -4.29 2.63 -20.13
N ALA A 150 -3.46 1.61 -19.92
CA ALA A 150 -2.04 1.83 -19.63
C ALA A 150 -1.29 2.52 -20.80
N LYS A 151 -1.61 2.21 -22.05
CA LYS A 151 -1.02 2.90 -23.22
C LYS A 151 -1.36 4.38 -23.24
N ARG A 152 -2.59 4.74 -22.90
CA ARG A 152 -3.03 6.13 -22.85
C ARG A 152 -2.22 6.90 -21.81
N GLU A 153 -2.16 6.40 -20.59
CA GLU A 153 -1.40 7.03 -19.51
C GLU A 153 0.12 7.05 -19.79
N ASN A 154 0.66 5.95 -20.32
CA ASN A 154 2.08 5.89 -20.68
C ASN A 154 2.44 6.77 -21.86
N SER A 155 1.49 7.19 -22.70
CA SER A 155 1.76 8.07 -23.85
C SER A 155 2.34 9.44 -23.43
N VAL A 156 2.10 9.83 -22.17
CA VAL A 156 2.65 11.07 -21.56
C VAL A 156 4.18 11.12 -21.62
N VAL A 157 4.88 9.97 -21.60
CA VAL A 157 6.35 9.95 -21.75
C VAL A 157 6.81 10.67 -23.01
N THR A 158 6.01 10.70 -24.07
CA THR A 158 6.36 11.38 -25.35
C THR A 158 6.35 12.90 -25.24
N LEU A 159 5.79 13.46 -24.18
CA LEU A 159 5.81 14.90 -23.86
C LEU A 159 7.09 15.29 -23.10
N GLU A 160 7.83 14.30 -22.59
CA GLU A 160 9.04 14.51 -21.80
C GLU A 160 10.25 14.72 -22.70
N LYS A 161 11.13 15.64 -22.27
CA LYS A 161 12.39 15.87 -22.94
C LYS A 161 13.29 14.63 -22.84
N ASP A 162 13.90 14.23 -23.94
CA ASP A 162 14.86 13.11 -24.03
C ASP A 162 14.27 11.77 -23.54
N TYR A 163 12.95 11.57 -23.71
CA TYR A 163 12.24 10.40 -23.17
C TYR A 163 12.84 9.06 -23.63
N LYS A 164 13.31 8.95 -24.89
CA LYS A 164 13.91 7.72 -25.43
C LYS A 164 15.11 7.25 -24.62
N GLN A 165 15.97 8.20 -24.18
CA GLN A 165 17.12 7.92 -23.36
C GLN A 165 16.71 7.62 -21.92
N LYS A 166 15.80 8.43 -21.35
CA LYS A 166 15.29 8.32 -19.99
C LYS A 166 14.57 6.98 -19.72
N TYR A 167 13.84 6.50 -20.71
CA TYR A 167 13.05 5.25 -20.63
C TYR A 167 13.68 4.08 -21.40
N GLU A 168 15.00 4.15 -21.67
CA GLU A 168 15.76 3.03 -22.26
C GLU A 168 15.15 2.51 -23.57
N GLY A 169 14.61 3.43 -24.40
CA GLY A 169 13.97 3.11 -25.67
C GLY A 169 12.53 2.59 -25.55
N PHE A 170 11.90 2.71 -24.38
CA PHE A 170 10.49 2.35 -24.21
C PHE A 170 9.61 3.08 -25.23
N ASP A 171 8.81 2.31 -25.95
CA ASP A 171 7.78 2.81 -26.86
C ASP A 171 6.39 2.44 -26.30
N PRO A 172 5.55 3.42 -25.91
CA PRO A 172 4.21 3.13 -25.39
C PRO A 172 3.27 2.48 -26.39
N LYS A 173 3.64 2.41 -27.69
CA LYS A 173 2.89 1.74 -28.74
C LYS A 173 3.34 0.30 -28.99
N SER A 174 4.56 -0.08 -28.54
CA SER A 174 5.13 -1.40 -28.79
C SER A 174 4.77 -2.39 -27.66
N PRO A 175 4.12 -3.53 -27.97
CA PRO A 175 3.87 -4.60 -27.00
C PRO A 175 5.14 -5.17 -26.36
N GLU A 176 6.25 -5.21 -27.10
CA GLU A 176 7.56 -5.71 -26.65
C GLU A 176 8.12 -4.86 -25.54
N SER A 177 7.95 -3.52 -25.62
CA SER A 177 8.37 -2.58 -24.58
C SER A 177 7.68 -2.86 -23.23
N PHE A 178 6.42 -3.28 -23.25
CA PHE A 178 5.70 -3.65 -22.04
C PHE A 178 6.20 -4.96 -21.41
N ALA A 179 6.64 -5.92 -22.21
CA ALA A 179 7.16 -7.19 -21.69
C ALA A 179 8.42 -6.98 -20.84
N GLY A 180 9.31 -6.08 -21.24
CA GLY A 180 10.52 -5.74 -20.50
C GLY A 180 10.27 -5.09 -19.13
N MET A 181 9.19 -4.31 -19.00
CA MET A 181 8.83 -3.63 -17.76
C MET A 181 8.44 -4.59 -16.61
N ILE A 182 8.04 -5.80 -16.92
CA ILE A 182 7.29 -6.66 -15.99
C ILE A 182 8.17 -7.62 -15.23
N MET A 183 9.33 -8.00 -15.78
CA MET A 183 10.22 -9.01 -15.18
C MET A 183 10.74 -8.66 -13.77
N ALA A 184 10.66 -7.39 -13.35
CA ALA A 184 11.14 -6.92 -12.05
C ALA A 184 10.03 -6.67 -11.01
N GLN A 185 8.76 -6.98 -11.29
CA GLN A 185 7.60 -6.36 -10.63
C GLN A 185 6.92 -7.16 -9.53
N GLU A 186 7.27 -8.43 -9.31
CA GLU A 186 6.53 -9.30 -8.38
C GLU A 186 6.72 -8.95 -6.90
N LEU A 187 7.75 -8.16 -6.56
CA LEU A 187 8.18 -7.95 -5.18
C LEU A 187 7.09 -7.38 -4.26
N TYR A 188 6.25 -6.47 -4.77
CA TYR A 188 5.22 -5.76 -4.00
C TYR A 188 3.79 -6.04 -4.48
N LEU A 189 3.60 -7.05 -5.35
CA LEU A 189 2.32 -7.27 -6.01
C LEU A 189 1.20 -7.58 -5.02
N ASP A 190 1.42 -8.50 -4.09
CA ASP A 190 0.39 -8.91 -3.12
C ASP A 190 -0.04 -7.75 -2.22
N GLN A 191 0.92 -6.94 -1.75
CA GLN A 191 0.63 -5.76 -0.93
C GLN A 191 -0.09 -4.68 -1.74
N SER A 192 0.29 -4.51 -3.01
CA SER A 192 -0.39 -3.59 -3.92
C SER A 192 -1.83 -4.03 -4.17
N ILE A 193 -2.07 -5.34 -4.38
CA ILE A 193 -3.42 -5.89 -4.52
C ILE A 193 -4.24 -5.67 -3.25
N ALA A 194 -3.64 -5.87 -2.07
CA ALA A 194 -4.32 -5.63 -0.80
C ALA A 194 -4.71 -4.16 -0.61
N LEU A 195 -3.81 -3.21 -0.93
CA LEU A 195 -4.11 -1.78 -0.90
C LEU A 195 -5.21 -1.44 -1.90
N ALA A 196 -5.11 -1.93 -3.15
CA ALA A 196 -6.12 -1.71 -4.20
C ALA A 196 -7.49 -2.27 -3.80
N GLY A 197 -7.52 -3.45 -3.17
CA GLY A 197 -8.75 -4.07 -2.66
C GLY A 197 -9.44 -3.21 -1.60
N LYS A 198 -8.65 -2.59 -0.69
CA LYS A 198 -9.19 -1.66 0.32
C LYS A 198 -9.77 -0.40 -0.32
N VAL A 199 -9.12 0.16 -1.34
CA VAL A 199 -9.64 1.32 -2.09
C VAL A 199 -10.98 0.96 -2.74
N GLN A 200 -11.05 -0.16 -3.48
CA GLN A 200 -12.29 -0.61 -4.12
C GLN A 200 -13.40 -0.89 -3.09
N GLY A 201 -13.06 -1.49 -1.94
CA GLY A 201 -14.01 -1.71 -0.85
C GLY A 201 -14.60 -0.39 -0.33
N LYS A 202 -13.78 0.64 -0.12
CA LYS A 202 -14.25 1.95 0.34
C LYS A 202 -15.09 2.69 -0.72
N PHE A 203 -14.80 2.51 -1.99
CA PHE A 203 -15.65 3.04 -3.06
C PHE A 203 -17.02 2.38 -3.12
N ILE A 204 -17.10 1.06 -2.86
CA ILE A 204 -18.39 0.35 -2.76
C ILE A 204 -19.21 0.88 -1.58
N GLU A 205 -18.58 1.16 -0.42
CA GLU A 205 -19.28 1.69 0.77
C GLU A 205 -19.98 3.04 0.49
N ILE A 206 -19.47 3.85 -0.43
CA ILE A 206 -20.09 5.12 -0.86
C ILE A 206 -20.98 4.96 -2.12
N GLY A 207 -21.34 3.74 -2.48
CA GLY A 207 -22.24 3.44 -3.59
C GLY A 207 -21.60 3.57 -4.98
N LYS A 208 -20.27 3.72 -5.11
CA LYS A 208 -19.63 3.73 -6.43
C LYS A 208 -19.63 2.31 -7.03
N LYS A 209 -19.87 2.23 -8.35
CA LYS A 209 -19.75 1.01 -9.10
C LYS A 209 -18.30 0.58 -9.20
N SER A 210 -17.92 -0.45 -8.45
CA SER A 210 -16.58 -1.02 -8.54
C SER A 210 -16.43 -1.88 -9.78
N ARG A 211 -15.35 -1.67 -10.53
CA ARG A 211 -14.90 -2.51 -11.65
C ARG A 211 -13.72 -3.40 -11.25
N GLY A 212 -13.36 -3.35 -9.95
CA GLY A 212 -12.41 -4.23 -9.30
C GLY A 212 -10.96 -3.79 -9.39
N VAL A 213 -10.10 -4.64 -8.84
CA VAL A 213 -8.65 -4.53 -8.92
C VAL A 213 -8.18 -5.15 -10.23
N LYS A 214 -7.32 -4.44 -10.95
CA LYS A 214 -6.81 -4.83 -12.26
C LYS A 214 -5.29 -4.77 -12.30
N GLN A 215 -4.71 -5.44 -13.28
CA GLN A 215 -3.28 -5.35 -13.57
C GLN A 215 -3.05 -4.69 -14.92
N ALA A 216 -2.08 -3.78 -14.97
CA ALA A 216 -1.62 -3.22 -16.23
C ALA A 216 -0.21 -2.61 -16.07
N PRO A 217 0.58 -2.50 -17.16
CA PRO A 217 1.96 -2.02 -17.12
C PRO A 217 2.03 -0.50 -17.17
N TYR A 218 1.61 0.16 -16.08
CA TYR A 218 1.71 1.62 -15.95
C TYR A 218 3.14 2.08 -15.67
N MET A 219 3.66 2.99 -16.48
CA MET A 219 5.02 3.51 -16.36
C MET A 219 5.24 4.23 -15.02
N VAL A 220 4.26 4.98 -14.54
CA VAL A 220 4.34 5.69 -13.25
C VAL A 220 4.51 4.74 -12.06
N LEU A 221 4.04 3.49 -12.17
CA LEU A 221 4.21 2.47 -11.16
C LEU A 221 5.52 1.68 -11.32
N HIS A 222 6.18 1.76 -12.49
CA HIS A 222 7.26 0.84 -12.87
C HIS A 222 8.47 0.92 -11.93
N LYS A 223 8.97 2.12 -11.64
CA LYS A 223 10.20 2.32 -10.84
C LYS A 223 9.94 2.65 -9.36
N ALA A 224 8.72 2.53 -8.88
CA ALA A 224 8.41 2.69 -7.46
C ALA A 224 8.72 1.38 -6.69
N TYR A 225 9.57 1.46 -5.66
CA TYR A 225 10.07 0.29 -4.92
C TYR A 225 9.34 0.07 -3.59
N MET A 226 8.03 0.23 -3.61
CA MET A 226 7.10 -0.01 -2.51
C MET A 226 5.76 -0.53 -3.05
N PRO A 227 4.82 -0.96 -2.20
CA PRO A 227 3.42 -1.21 -2.60
C PRO A 227 2.83 0.02 -3.29
N ARG A 228 2.25 -0.17 -4.46
CA ARG A 228 1.87 0.91 -5.38
C ARG A 228 0.60 0.64 -6.14
N VAL A 229 -0.23 1.65 -6.27
CA VAL A 229 -1.51 1.59 -6.98
C VAL A 229 -1.74 2.83 -7.83
N LEU A 230 -2.49 2.67 -8.93
CA LEU A 230 -3.09 3.75 -9.68
C LEU A 230 -4.61 3.62 -9.56
N ILE A 231 -5.25 4.67 -9.07
CA ILE A 231 -6.68 4.75 -8.82
C ILE A 231 -7.34 5.53 -9.94
N GLU A 232 -8.23 4.87 -10.66
CA GLU A 232 -9.16 5.49 -11.60
C GLU A 232 -10.47 5.75 -10.85
N MET A 233 -10.68 6.98 -10.44
CA MET A 233 -11.77 7.37 -9.56
C MET A 233 -13.16 7.26 -10.18
N GLY A 234 -13.23 7.28 -11.51
CA GLY A 234 -14.44 7.21 -12.33
C GLY A 234 -14.14 7.67 -13.74
N PHE A 235 -15.11 7.58 -14.64
CA PHE A 235 -14.96 7.96 -16.05
C PHE A 235 -15.34 9.44 -16.24
N ILE A 236 -14.35 10.29 -16.49
CA ILE A 236 -14.57 11.71 -16.82
C ILE A 236 -15.32 11.88 -18.16
N SER A 237 -15.22 10.87 -19.05
CA SER A 237 -15.95 10.82 -20.33
C SER A 237 -17.46 10.56 -20.17
N ASN A 238 -17.90 10.03 -19.01
CA ASN A 238 -19.31 9.92 -18.68
C ASN A 238 -19.76 11.25 -18.06
N GLN A 239 -20.76 11.89 -18.67
CA GLN A 239 -21.18 13.25 -18.26
C GLN A 239 -21.62 13.34 -16.79
N ALA A 240 -22.41 12.37 -16.31
CA ALA A 240 -22.88 12.36 -14.93
C ALA A 240 -21.74 12.09 -13.93
N GLU A 241 -20.88 11.12 -14.25
CA GLU A 241 -19.75 10.78 -13.41
C GLU A 241 -18.68 11.88 -13.44
N GLY A 242 -18.38 12.47 -14.61
CA GLY A 242 -17.46 13.60 -14.75
C GLY A 242 -17.91 14.80 -13.94
N SER A 243 -19.22 15.15 -13.98
CA SER A 243 -19.76 16.25 -13.18
C SER A 243 -19.64 15.98 -11.67
N LYS A 244 -19.85 14.72 -11.21
CA LYS A 244 -19.63 14.35 -9.81
C LYS A 244 -18.15 14.40 -9.42
N LEU A 245 -17.24 13.94 -10.29
CA LEU A 245 -15.79 13.97 -10.06
C LEU A 245 -15.25 15.41 -9.93
N ASP A 246 -15.85 16.37 -10.66
CA ASP A 246 -15.44 17.78 -10.65
C ASP A 246 -16.20 18.62 -9.61
N SER A 247 -17.14 18.03 -8.87
CA SER A 247 -17.83 18.71 -7.78
C SER A 247 -17.05 18.65 -6.46
N GLU A 248 -17.20 19.67 -5.62
CA GLU A 248 -16.55 19.74 -4.30
C GLU A 248 -16.98 18.56 -3.41
N GLU A 249 -18.27 18.22 -3.42
CA GLU A 249 -18.85 17.13 -2.64
C GLU A 249 -18.33 15.76 -3.13
N GLY A 250 -18.32 15.53 -4.46
CA GLY A 250 -17.83 14.29 -5.04
C GLY A 250 -16.35 14.06 -4.79
N GLN A 251 -15.53 15.13 -4.90
CA GLN A 251 -14.10 15.09 -4.58
C GLN A 251 -13.86 14.79 -3.10
N GLN A 252 -14.64 15.40 -2.19
CA GLN A 252 -14.52 15.17 -0.75
C GLN A 252 -14.87 13.71 -0.39
N GLU A 253 -15.99 13.19 -0.92
CA GLU A 253 -16.45 11.80 -0.71
C GLU A 253 -15.38 10.78 -1.17
N ILE A 254 -14.80 11.00 -2.36
CA ILE A 254 -13.72 10.18 -2.91
C ILE A 254 -12.47 10.28 -2.04
N ALA A 255 -12.08 11.48 -1.63
CA ALA A 255 -10.89 11.69 -0.80
C ALA A 255 -11.02 11.00 0.57
N GLU A 256 -12.17 11.06 1.22
CA GLU A 256 -12.46 10.37 2.48
C GLU A 256 -12.36 8.85 2.30
N SER A 257 -12.87 8.32 1.19
CA SER A 257 -12.80 6.90 0.86
C SER A 257 -11.35 6.41 0.67
N ILE A 258 -10.54 7.16 -0.09
CA ILE A 258 -9.12 6.83 -0.32
C ILE A 258 -8.33 6.94 0.99
N ALA A 259 -8.52 8.00 1.76
CA ALA A 259 -7.83 8.18 3.04
C ALA A 259 -8.18 7.06 4.04
N ASN A 260 -9.45 6.66 4.14
CA ASN A 260 -9.89 5.54 4.97
C ASN A 260 -9.30 4.19 4.50
N ALA A 261 -9.16 3.97 3.19
CA ALA A 261 -8.50 2.78 2.65
C ALA A 261 -7.03 2.73 3.06
N ILE A 262 -6.30 3.86 2.97
CA ILE A 262 -4.90 3.97 3.36
C ILE A 262 -4.73 3.75 4.87
N ILE A 263 -5.57 4.34 5.72
CA ILE A 263 -5.54 4.12 7.17
C ILE A 263 -5.81 2.65 7.51
N SER A 264 -6.80 2.03 6.84
CA SER A 264 -7.09 0.60 7.02
C SER A 264 -5.92 -0.29 6.59
N TYR A 265 -5.25 0.05 5.50
CA TYR A 265 -4.05 -0.66 5.03
C TYR A 265 -2.91 -0.52 6.05
N LYS A 266 -2.64 0.71 6.52
CA LYS A 266 -1.63 0.96 7.55
C LYS A 266 -1.87 0.12 8.80
N LYS A 267 -3.10 0.08 9.32
CA LYS A 267 -3.45 -0.72 10.51
C LYS A 267 -3.11 -2.19 10.35
N GLU A 268 -3.38 -2.75 9.19
CA GLU A 268 -3.21 -4.18 8.93
C GLU A 268 -1.73 -4.56 8.73
N TYR A 269 -0.98 -3.75 7.98
CA TYR A 269 0.37 -4.11 7.53
C TYR A 269 1.50 -3.45 8.33
N PHE A 270 1.22 -2.33 9.01
CA PHE A 270 2.22 -1.54 9.75
C PHE A 270 1.91 -1.38 11.24
N GLY A 271 0.79 -1.92 11.68
CA GLY A 271 0.32 -1.83 13.05
C GLY A 271 -0.60 -0.63 13.29
N ALA A 272 -1.53 -0.82 14.22
CA ALA A 272 -2.45 0.23 14.65
C ALA A 272 -1.75 1.24 15.55
N SER A 273 -2.15 2.50 15.45
CA SER A 273 -1.81 3.57 16.38
C SER A 273 -3.09 4.21 16.95
N ASP A 274 -3.00 4.87 18.10
CA ASP A 274 -4.15 5.52 18.74
C ASP A 274 -4.82 6.59 17.85
N ASN A 275 -4.06 7.11 16.90
CA ASN A 275 -4.51 8.15 15.95
C ASN A 275 -5.15 7.60 14.67
N ASP A 276 -5.21 6.28 14.50
CA ASP A 276 -5.77 5.64 13.30
C ASP A 276 -7.31 5.57 13.34
N ASN A 277 -7.97 6.66 13.65
CA ASN A 277 -9.42 6.74 13.61
C ASN A 277 -9.92 6.84 12.17
N ALA A 278 -11.00 6.13 11.85
CA ALA A 278 -11.66 6.28 10.57
C ALA A 278 -12.19 7.72 10.41
N ILE A 279 -12.01 8.28 9.23
CA ILE A 279 -12.56 9.58 8.86
C ILE A 279 -14.06 9.39 8.70
N LYS A 280 -14.84 10.15 9.49
CA LYS A 280 -16.31 10.11 9.38
C LYS A 280 -16.71 10.81 8.09
N PRO A 281 -17.71 10.28 7.34
CA PRO A 281 -18.25 10.99 6.17
C PRO A 281 -18.74 12.40 6.58
N SER A 282 -18.43 13.37 5.76
CA SER A 282 -19.05 14.70 5.84
C SER A 282 -20.55 14.47 5.63
N GLN A 283 -21.37 14.95 6.55
CA GLN A 283 -22.80 14.64 6.72
C GLN A 283 -23.54 14.43 5.40
N GLN A 284 -24.24 13.28 5.32
CA GLN A 284 -25.16 12.94 4.25
C GLN A 284 -26.13 14.12 4.00
N ILE A 285 -26.10 14.64 2.79
CA ILE A 285 -27.20 15.43 2.25
C ILE A 285 -28.35 14.43 2.09
N GLU A 286 -29.48 14.65 2.77
CA GLU A 286 -30.67 13.81 2.66
C GLU A 286 -31.03 13.59 1.18
N PRO A 287 -31.40 12.36 0.77
CA PRO A 287 -31.78 12.11 -0.62
C PRO A 287 -33.04 12.92 -0.95
N VAL A 288 -32.92 13.81 -1.92
CA VAL A 288 -34.07 14.47 -2.54
C VAL A 288 -34.99 13.38 -3.07
N LYS A 289 -36.22 13.30 -2.54
CA LYS A 289 -37.29 12.44 -3.04
C LYS A 289 -37.55 12.74 -4.51
N ILE A 290 -37.07 11.84 -5.38
CA ILE A 290 -37.48 11.83 -6.78
C ILE A 290 -38.88 11.24 -6.83
N VAL A 291 -39.84 12.07 -7.28
CA VAL A 291 -41.23 11.66 -7.52
C VAL A 291 -41.23 10.72 -8.74
N ASP A 292 -41.65 9.48 -8.52
CA ASP A 292 -41.85 8.46 -9.55
C ASP A 292 -42.78 8.93 -10.65
N SER A 293 -42.28 8.95 -11.89
CA SER A 293 -43.10 8.86 -13.06
C SER A 293 -42.67 7.62 -13.86
N VAL A 294 -43.48 6.58 -13.75
CA VAL A 294 -43.29 5.27 -14.39
C VAL A 294 -43.69 5.35 -15.86
N PRO A 295 -42.88 4.92 -16.83
CA PRO A 295 -43.34 4.48 -18.11
C PRO A 295 -43.38 2.94 -18.19
N LYS A 296 -44.47 2.47 -18.76
CA LYS A 296 -44.91 1.09 -18.93
C LYS A 296 -43.87 0.17 -19.58
N LYS A 297 -43.79 -1.01 -18.99
CA LYS A 297 -43.18 -2.26 -19.42
C LYS A 297 -43.51 -2.66 -20.88
N VAL A 298 -42.49 -2.82 -21.72
CA VAL A 298 -42.58 -3.55 -22.97
C VAL A 298 -41.79 -4.84 -22.81
N THR A 299 -42.52 -5.97 -22.92
CA THR A 299 -41.97 -7.31 -22.80
C THR A 299 -41.46 -7.76 -24.17
N VAL A 300 -40.16 -8.02 -24.31
CA VAL A 300 -39.60 -8.72 -25.48
C VAL A 300 -39.04 -10.06 -24.98
N LYS A 301 -39.56 -11.15 -25.61
CA LYS A 301 -39.14 -12.53 -25.37
C LYS A 301 -37.73 -12.76 -25.86
N ALA A 302 -36.90 -13.44 -25.01
CA ALA A 302 -35.61 -13.98 -25.38
C ALA A 302 -35.76 -15.31 -26.16
N PRO A 303 -34.85 -15.62 -27.11
CA PRO A 303 -34.77 -16.94 -27.71
C PRO A 303 -33.89 -17.88 -26.87
N ASP A 304 -34.35 -19.14 -26.77
CA ASP A 304 -33.68 -20.26 -26.15
C ASP A 304 -32.32 -20.57 -26.78
N VAL A 305 -31.27 -20.66 -25.98
CA VAL A 305 -29.99 -21.26 -26.37
C VAL A 305 -29.74 -22.50 -25.52
N LYS A 306 -29.68 -23.65 -26.20
CA LYS A 306 -29.41 -24.98 -25.63
C LYS A 306 -28.03 -25.06 -24.94
N LYS A 307 -28.05 -25.65 -23.77
CA LYS A 307 -26.90 -26.04 -22.92
C LYS A 307 -26.21 -27.28 -23.51
N PRO A 308 -24.88 -27.34 -23.63
CA PRO A 308 -24.17 -28.59 -23.89
C PRO A 308 -23.99 -29.40 -22.59
N GLU A 309 -24.18 -30.70 -22.71
CA GLU A 309 -23.98 -31.71 -21.64
C GLU A 309 -22.52 -31.91 -21.26
N PRO A 310 -22.22 -32.31 -20.02
CA PRO A 310 -20.86 -32.57 -19.55
C PRO A 310 -20.40 -33.99 -19.88
N LYS A 311 -19.13 -34.13 -20.29
CA LYS A 311 -18.44 -35.38 -20.53
C LYS A 311 -17.82 -35.92 -19.22
N PRO A 312 -17.72 -37.26 -19.01
CA PRO A 312 -17.61 -37.88 -17.72
C PRO A 312 -16.20 -37.78 -17.07
N GLU A 313 -16.20 -37.66 -15.76
CA GLU A 313 -15.04 -37.72 -14.87
C GLU A 313 -14.38 -39.12 -14.87
N VAL A 314 -13.06 -39.12 -14.88
CA VAL A 314 -12.25 -40.28 -14.55
C VAL A 314 -11.98 -40.24 -13.05
N LYS A 315 -12.49 -41.24 -12.34
CA LYS A 315 -12.18 -41.50 -10.93
C LYS A 315 -10.74 -41.93 -10.77
N SER A 316 -9.98 -41.25 -9.94
CA SER A 316 -8.76 -41.75 -9.30
C SER A 316 -9.03 -41.97 -7.81
N GLU A 317 -8.67 -43.14 -7.32
CA GLU A 317 -8.85 -43.64 -5.96
C GLU A 317 -8.12 -42.80 -4.90
N PRO A 318 -8.61 -42.76 -3.67
CA PRO A 318 -8.00 -41.97 -2.59
C PRO A 318 -6.83 -42.70 -1.94
N LYS A 319 -5.71 -42.00 -1.85
CA LYS A 319 -4.58 -42.35 -0.99
C LYS A 319 -4.86 -41.85 0.43
N PRO A 320 -4.46 -42.57 1.50
CA PRO A 320 -4.88 -42.22 2.87
C PRO A 320 -4.45 -40.85 3.32
N GLU A 321 -5.37 -40.10 3.91
CA GLU A 321 -5.14 -38.84 4.62
C GLU A 321 -4.26 -39.08 5.85
N GLU A 322 -3.04 -38.58 5.80
CA GLU A 322 -2.33 -38.17 7.01
C GLU A 322 -2.93 -36.84 7.48
N THR A 323 -3.54 -36.84 8.66
CA THR A 323 -3.97 -35.64 9.38
C THR A 323 -2.77 -34.79 9.78
N SER A 324 -2.24 -33.98 8.83
CA SER A 324 -1.27 -32.95 9.15
C SER A 324 -2.03 -31.68 9.59
N SER A 325 -1.83 -31.26 10.83
CA SER A 325 -2.25 -29.95 11.31
C SER A 325 -1.74 -28.88 10.32
N VAL A 326 -2.66 -28.09 9.78
CA VAL A 326 -2.34 -27.02 8.84
C VAL A 326 -1.55 -25.95 9.59
N VAL A 327 -0.23 -25.91 9.39
CA VAL A 327 0.65 -24.94 10.04
C VAL A 327 0.84 -23.74 9.12
N SER A 328 0.39 -22.57 9.59
CA SER A 328 0.72 -21.30 8.97
C SER A 328 2.01 -20.75 9.56
N SER A 329 2.92 -20.23 8.72
CA SER A 329 4.12 -19.51 9.18
C SER A 329 4.26 -18.15 8.48
N PHE A 330 4.96 -17.23 9.16
CA PHE A 330 5.20 -15.86 8.71
C PHE A 330 6.70 -15.60 8.68
N LYS A 331 7.15 -14.87 7.66
CA LYS A 331 8.53 -14.38 7.51
C LYS A 331 8.51 -12.91 7.11
N VAL A 332 9.61 -12.20 7.38
CA VAL A 332 9.80 -10.82 6.93
C VAL A 332 10.67 -10.82 5.68
N GLN A 333 10.15 -10.44 4.53
CA GLN A 333 10.98 -10.22 3.36
C GLN A 333 11.70 -8.88 3.51
N LEU A 334 13.04 -8.91 3.51
CA LEU A 334 13.91 -7.74 3.65
C LEU A 334 14.14 -7.03 2.33
N LEU A 335 14.58 -7.81 1.33
CA LEU A 335 14.96 -7.31 0.01
C LEU A 335 14.94 -8.44 -1.02
N ALA A 336 15.01 -8.07 -2.30
CA ALA A 336 15.35 -8.95 -3.39
C ALA A 336 16.54 -8.39 -4.18
N SER A 337 17.38 -9.27 -4.73
CA SER A 337 18.60 -8.90 -5.46
C SER A 337 18.82 -9.81 -6.66
N GLY A 338 19.29 -9.27 -7.76
CA GLY A 338 19.78 -10.05 -8.91
C GLY A 338 21.13 -10.73 -8.66
N LYS A 339 21.83 -10.34 -7.56
CA LYS A 339 23.09 -10.99 -7.15
C LYS A 339 22.86 -11.74 -5.84
N LYS A 340 23.43 -12.95 -5.77
CA LYS A 340 23.40 -13.76 -4.56
C LYS A 340 24.31 -13.15 -3.50
N LEU A 341 23.74 -12.77 -2.34
CA LEU A 341 24.48 -12.30 -1.16
C LEU A 341 24.72 -13.49 -0.21
N GLU A 342 25.84 -13.50 0.47
CA GLU A 342 26.11 -14.46 1.55
C GLU A 342 25.22 -14.16 2.76
N LEU A 343 24.69 -15.19 3.41
CA LEU A 343 23.76 -15.09 4.55
C LEU A 343 24.51 -14.81 5.88
N ILE A 344 25.34 -13.77 5.87
CA ILE A 344 26.09 -13.32 7.05
C ILE A 344 25.52 -12.00 7.57
N PRO A 345 25.50 -11.76 8.90
CA PRO A 345 24.86 -10.59 9.49
C PRO A 345 25.39 -9.25 8.95
N SER A 346 26.67 -9.19 8.54
CA SER A 346 27.26 -7.97 7.96
C SER A 346 26.60 -7.54 6.64
N ASN A 347 26.03 -8.47 5.88
CA ASN A 347 25.30 -8.18 4.65
C ASN A 347 23.83 -7.80 4.90
N PHE A 348 23.36 -7.91 6.16
CA PHE A 348 21.96 -7.69 6.55
C PHE A 348 21.84 -6.77 7.78
N ASN A 349 22.67 -5.73 7.86
CA ASN A 349 22.65 -4.72 8.92
C ASN A 349 22.63 -5.31 10.33
N GLY A 350 23.34 -6.44 10.53
CA GLY A 350 23.42 -7.15 11.79
C GLY A 350 22.25 -8.10 12.07
N LEU A 351 21.28 -8.25 11.17
CA LEU A 351 20.25 -9.27 11.30
C LEU A 351 20.83 -10.67 11.05
N SER A 352 20.53 -11.59 11.95
CA SER A 352 20.77 -13.03 11.83
C SER A 352 19.47 -13.75 11.45
N ASN A 353 19.50 -15.07 11.23
CA ASN A 353 18.30 -15.82 10.85
C ASN A 353 17.72 -15.45 9.48
N ILE A 354 18.61 -15.19 8.53
CA ILE A 354 18.22 -14.89 7.15
C ILE A 354 18.04 -16.20 6.37
N SER A 355 16.92 -16.33 5.69
CA SER A 355 16.67 -17.40 4.72
C SER A 355 16.61 -16.86 3.30
N LEU A 356 17.01 -17.70 2.34
CA LEU A 356 17.06 -17.36 0.93
C LEU A 356 16.02 -18.18 0.16
N SER A 357 15.23 -17.50 -0.66
CA SER A 357 14.42 -18.11 -1.70
C SER A 357 14.87 -17.57 -3.06
N SER A 358 15.00 -18.43 -4.05
CA SER A 358 15.27 -18.00 -5.43
C SER A 358 14.03 -18.21 -6.28
N GLU A 359 13.70 -17.20 -7.07
CA GLU A 359 12.56 -17.20 -7.98
C GLU A 359 12.99 -16.52 -9.29
N GLY A 360 13.10 -17.32 -10.35
CA GLY A 360 13.73 -16.89 -11.59
C GLY A 360 15.18 -16.41 -11.35
N ASN A 361 15.49 -15.20 -11.80
CA ASN A 361 16.81 -14.57 -11.63
C ASN A 361 16.94 -13.72 -10.36
N LEU A 362 15.97 -13.78 -9.44
CA LEU A 362 15.96 -12.98 -8.22
C LEU A 362 16.18 -13.85 -6.98
N TYR A 363 17.00 -13.34 -6.07
CA TYR A 363 17.26 -13.87 -4.74
C TYR A 363 16.47 -13.04 -3.72
N LYS A 364 15.49 -13.66 -3.05
CA LYS A 364 14.65 -13.03 -2.03
C LYS A 364 15.19 -13.40 -0.65
N TYR A 365 15.49 -12.40 0.17
CA TYR A 365 16.06 -12.56 1.51
C TYR A 365 14.99 -12.33 2.55
N MET A 366 14.76 -13.33 3.41
CA MET A 366 13.73 -13.32 4.42
C MET A 366 14.35 -13.42 5.80
N TYR A 367 13.85 -12.61 6.74
CA TYR A 367 14.28 -12.57 8.12
C TYR A 367 13.25 -13.24 9.02
N GLY A 368 13.74 -14.10 9.91
CA GLY A 368 12.94 -14.83 10.88
C GLY A 368 11.94 -15.79 10.25
N GLU A 369 11.36 -16.64 11.07
CA GLU A 369 10.19 -17.46 10.77
C GLU A 369 9.43 -17.71 12.07
N THR A 370 8.13 -17.52 12.07
CA THR A 370 7.28 -17.73 13.24
C THR A 370 5.87 -18.13 12.82
N THR A 371 5.19 -18.90 13.67
CA THR A 371 3.76 -19.21 13.51
C THR A 371 2.87 -18.18 14.21
N ASN A 372 3.44 -17.29 15.01
CA ASN A 372 2.72 -16.26 15.74
C ASN A 372 2.75 -14.93 14.97
N TYR A 373 1.58 -14.45 14.57
CA TYR A 373 1.46 -13.21 13.80
C TYR A 373 1.94 -11.95 14.54
N ASN A 374 1.76 -11.88 15.87
CA ASN A 374 2.24 -10.74 16.66
C ASN A 374 3.77 -10.72 16.72
N GLU A 375 4.40 -11.90 16.83
CA GLU A 375 5.84 -12.03 16.75
C GLU A 375 6.36 -11.66 15.35
N ALA A 376 5.66 -12.05 14.28
CA ALA A 376 5.97 -11.64 12.91
C ALA A 376 5.98 -10.11 12.76
N LYS A 377 5.00 -9.41 13.36
CA LYS A 377 4.98 -7.94 13.38
C LYS A 377 6.15 -7.34 14.15
N ARG A 378 6.59 -7.97 15.25
CA ARG A 378 7.77 -7.55 16.00
C ARG A 378 9.04 -7.68 15.15
N LEU A 379 9.21 -8.81 14.45
CA LEU A 379 10.32 -9.03 13.52
C LEU A 379 10.32 -8.02 12.37
N LEU A 380 9.15 -7.66 11.86
CA LEU A 380 9.02 -6.61 10.83
C LEU A 380 9.47 -5.24 11.38
N SER A 381 9.03 -4.87 12.57
CA SER A 381 9.46 -3.62 13.22
C SER A 381 10.97 -3.58 13.45
N GLU A 382 11.55 -4.70 13.89
CA GLU A 382 12.99 -4.86 14.07
C GLU A 382 13.74 -4.69 12.74
N ALA A 383 13.29 -5.36 11.67
CA ALA A 383 13.89 -5.23 10.34
C ALA A 383 13.86 -3.76 9.87
N LYS A 384 12.74 -3.07 10.06
CA LYS A 384 12.60 -1.65 9.70
C LYS A 384 13.56 -0.76 10.50
N SER A 385 13.72 -0.99 11.81
CA SER A 385 14.67 -0.24 12.66
C SER A 385 16.14 -0.47 12.25
N LYS A 386 16.42 -1.59 11.61
CA LYS A 386 17.74 -1.95 11.06
C LYS A 386 17.98 -1.41 9.64
N GLY A 387 17.07 -0.55 9.12
CA GLY A 387 17.23 0.12 7.82
C GLY A 387 16.55 -0.57 6.65
N TYR A 388 15.74 -1.61 6.90
CA TYR A 388 14.90 -2.24 5.85
C TYR A 388 13.49 -1.64 5.89
N SER A 389 13.38 -0.36 5.59
CA SER A 389 12.10 0.38 5.63
C SER A 389 11.02 -0.25 4.75
N SER A 390 11.40 -0.78 3.58
CA SER A 390 10.52 -1.49 2.65
C SER A 390 10.26 -2.96 2.99
N ALA A 391 10.75 -3.47 4.14
CA ALA A 391 10.49 -4.84 4.57
C ALA A 391 8.99 -5.06 4.85
N PHE A 392 8.50 -6.27 4.56
CA PHE A 392 7.10 -6.65 4.73
C PHE A 392 6.92 -8.12 5.11
N LEU A 393 5.74 -8.44 5.66
CA LEU A 393 5.40 -9.81 6.03
C LEU A 393 4.96 -10.65 4.83
N ILE A 394 5.41 -11.90 4.82
CA ILE A 394 4.93 -12.95 3.92
C ILE A 394 4.39 -14.10 4.78
N ALA A 395 3.28 -14.69 4.34
CA ALA A 395 2.69 -15.84 4.99
C ALA A 395 2.77 -17.09 4.11
N PHE A 396 2.94 -18.22 4.78
CA PHE A 396 2.95 -19.55 4.16
C PHE A 396 1.94 -20.45 4.89
N LYS A 397 1.26 -21.32 4.15
CA LYS A 397 0.40 -22.38 4.66
C LYS A 397 0.81 -23.67 4.00
N ASN A 398 1.28 -24.63 4.79
CA ASN A 398 1.87 -25.89 4.28
C ASN A 398 3.00 -25.65 3.25
N GLY A 399 3.87 -24.66 3.50
CA GLY A 399 4.99 -24.31 2.65
C GLY A 399 4.64 -23.55 1.36
N LYS A 400 3.35 -23.33 1.06
CA LYS A 400 2.89 -22.53 -0.07
C LYS A 400 2.63 -21.09 0.39
N LYS A 401 3.07 -20.10 -0.38
CA LYS A 401 2.80 -18.69 -0.14
C LYS A 401 1.30 -18.43 -0.25
N VAL A 402 0.73 -17.77 0.76
CA VAL A 402 -0.69 -17.40 0.84
C VAL A 402 -0.82 -15.94 1.30
N SER A 403 -2.03 -15.37 1.19
CA SER A 403 -2.30 -14.07 1.79
C SER A 403 -2.19 -14.15 3.33
N ILE A 404 -1.84 -13.03 3.97
CA ILE A 404 -1.81 -12.97 5.44
C ILE A 404 -3.19 -13.30 6.04
N GLN A 405 -4.26 -12.84 5.38
CA GLN A 405 -5.63 -13.12 5.80
C GLN A 405 -5.96 -14.62 5.75
N ASP A 406 -5.50 -15.33 4.70
CA ASP A 406 -5.73 -16.77 4.58
C ASP A 406 -4.87 -17.58 5.56
N ALA A 407 -3.68 -17.07 5.91
CA ALA A 407 -2.84 -17.66 6.94
C ALA A 407 -3.42 -17.49 8.36
N LEU A 408 -4.19 -16.43 8.61
CA LEU A 408 -4.85 -16.15 9.89
C LEU A 408 -6.21 -16.85 10.05
N LYS A 409 -6.82 -17.34 8.97
CA LYS A 409 -8.00 -18.19 9.04
C LYS A 409 -7.56 -19.60 9.48
N GLN A 410 -7.89 -19.95 10.72
CA GLN A 410 -7.74 -21.31 11.27
C GLN A 410 -8.83 -22.22 10.76
#